data_a2726b99f0aeaedbd520f40993d164f1
#
_entry.id   a2726b99f0aeaedbd520f40993d164f1
#
_cell.length_a   1.000
_cell.length_b   1.000
_cell.length_c   1.000
_cell.angle_alpha   90.00
_cell.angle_beta   90.00
_cell.angle_gamma   90.00
#
_symmetry.space_group_name_H-M   'P 1'
#
loop_
_entity.id
_entity.type
_entity.pdbx_description
1 polymer ?
#
loop_
_entity_poly.entity_id
_entity_poly.type
_entity_poly.pdbx_seq_one_letter_code
_entity_poly.pdbx_strand_id
1 'polypeptide(L)'
;MFSAGSRVLHTATQFTNAPVHFSQVTVVVPEFWTDLACNESVTVPTGNTLYKHVDIEISNQGARHVVQGAECGQPGHVIKFPVTHLLDVHKQKVLGNILVSEWSKYRYGVYQELGYAGDSLYPNYYYNENQVVPTGPSNTLLTGSWRFENSSVGCDPTLKGSKCHYHVEGPNNGLKCSINAHPELESVTHWCDQKVSSGPSVQSVLCQGRSVTHLISEHSDFAPYSGLGSEPTENVPPVLLPQVKFAVVRVPQPKYVLVIETSARMVGVWQWVRKAIVNLIR
;
A
#
# COMPACT_ATOMS: atom_id res chain seq x y z
N MET A 1 -5.00 0.75 -13.08
CA MET A 1 -4.52 0.32 -11.75
C MET A 1 -4.98 -1.11 -11.40
N PHE A 2 -6.25 -1.39 -11.14
CA PHE A 2 -6.71 -2.70 -10.63
C PHE A 2 -6.42 -3.89 -11.55
N SER A 3 -6.59 -3.76 -12.86
CA SER A 3 -6.26 -4.85 -13.80
C SER A 3 -4.75 -5.15 -13.81
N ALA A 4 -3.90 -4.15 -13.69
CA ALA A 4 -2.46 -4.34 -13.53
C ALA A 4 -2.14 -4.94 -12.15
N GLY A 5 -2.74 -4.40 -11.09
CA GLY A 5 -2.59 -4.91 -9.72
C GLY A 5 -3.05 -6.37 -9.59
N SER A 6 -4.12 -6.77 -10.28
CA SER A 6 -4.60 -8.15 -10.30
C SER A 6 -3.55 -9.12 -10.85
N ARG A 7 -2.88 -8.75 -11.94
CA ARG A 7 -1.78 -9.55 -12.50
C ARG A 7 -0.58 -9.62 -11.55
N VAL A 8 -0.19 -8.48 -10.98
CA VAL A 8 0.93 -8.42 -10.03
C VAL A 8 0.62 -9.25 -8.79
N LEU A 9 -0.58 -9.11 -8.22
CA LEU A 9 -1.00 -9.86 -7.03
C LEU A 9 -0.99 -11.36 -7.30
N HIS A 10 -1.53 -11.79 -8.44
CA HIS A 10 -1.51 -13.19 -8.84
C HIS A 10 -0.08 -13.73 -8.96
N THR A 11 0.80 -13.01 -9.65
CA THR A 11 2.21 -13.41 -9.78
C THR A 11 2.91 -13.44 -8.42
N ALA A 12 2.69 -12.42 -7.59
CA ALA A 12 3.35 -12.28 -6.30
C ALA A 12 2.89 -13.33 -5.28
N THR A 13 1.70 -13.91 -5.45
CA THR A 13 1.15 -14.94 -4.55
C THR A 13 1.30 -16.37 -5.06
N GLN A 14 2.01 -16.61 -6.15
CA GLN A 14 2.24 -17.96 -6.69
C GLN A 14 2.93 -18.92 -5.71
N PHE A 15 3.70 -18.40 -4.76
CA PHE A 15 4.34 -19.22 -3.72
C PHE A 15 3.35 -19.89 -2.76
N THR A 16 2.07 -19.48 -2.74
CA THR A 16 1.04 -20.02 -1.84
C THR A 16 0.28 -21.22 -2.42
N ASN A 17 0.59 -21.68 -3.62
CA ASN A 17 -0.16 -22.69 -4.38
C ASN A 17 -1.63 -22.31 -4.69
N ALA A 18 -2.09 -21.17 -4.24
CA ALA A 18 -3.43 -20.63 -4.49
C ALA A 18 -3.34 -19.14 -4.80
N PRO A 19 -2.74 -18.76 -5.93
CA PRO A 19 -2.56 -17.36 -6.26
C PRO A 19 -3.90 -16.61 -6.36
N VAL A 20 -3.95 -15.45 -5.73
CA VAL A 20 -5.15 -14.62 -5.64
C VAL A 20 -5.10 -13.45 -6.62
N HIS A 21 -6.26 -12.91 -6.96
CA HIS A 21 -6.41 -11.77 -7.85
C HIS A 21 -7.64 -10.93 -7.48
N PHE A 22 -7.68 -9.69 -7.92
CA PHE A 22 -8.90 -8.88 -7.81
C PHE A 22 -9.94 -9.36 -8.83
N SER A 23 -11.06 -9.88 -8.37
CA SER A 23 -12.15 -10.36 -9.23
C SER A 23 -13.19 -9.28 -9.53
N GLN A 24 -13.46 -8.43 -8.54
CA GLN A 24 -14.44 -7.36 -8.64
C GLN A 24 -14.00 -6.12 -7.85
N VAL A 25 -14.29 -4.96 -8.41
CA VAL A 25 -14.05 -3.64 -7.78
C VAL A 25 -15.34 -2.86 -7.82
N THR A 26 -15.83 -2.44 -6.66
CA THR A 26 -16.97 -1.54 -6.54
C THR A 26 -16.47 -0.10 -6.35
N VAL A 27 -16.78 0.77 -7.29
CA VAL A 27 -16.44 2.19 -7.24
C VAL A 27 -17.63 2.93 -6.62
N VAL A 28 -17.42 3.49 -5.44
CA VAL A 28 -18.44 4.26 -4.73
C VAL A 28 -18.24 5.73 -5.04
N VAL A 29 -19.27 6.38 -5.60
CA VAL A 29 -19.22 7.78 -5.96
C VAL A 29 -20.34 8.58 -5.26
N PRO A 30 -20.10 9.85 -4.93
CA PRO A 30 -21.14 10.70 -4.36
C PRO A 30 -22.33 10.91 -5.33
N GLU A 31 -23.55 11.01 -4.81
CA GLU A 31 -24.76 11.22 -5.62
C GLU A 31 -24.71 12.48 -6.46
N PHE A 32 -24.03 13.53 -5.99
CA PHE A 32 -23.92 14.80 -6.70
C PHE A 32 -22.95 14.78 -7.90
N TRP A 33 -22.21 13.69 -8.10
CA TRP A 33 -21.42 13.51 -9.32
C TRP A 33 -22.35 13.09 -10.46
N THR A 34 -22.87 14.07 -11.19
CA THR A 34 -23.88 13.86 -12.25
C THR A 34 -23.28 13.43 -13.58
N ASP A 35 -22.05 13.89 -13.91
CA ASP A 35 -21.43 13.72 -15.21
C ASP A 35 -20.39 12.61 -15.20
N LEU A 36 -20.84 11.39 -14.83
CA LEU A 36 -19.99 10.23 -15.01
C LEU A 36 -20.02 9.84 -16.49
N ALA A 37 -18.98 10.21 -17.22
CA ALA A 37 -18.73 9.75 -18.60
C ALA A 37 -18.34 8.25 -18.63
N CYS A 38 -19.01 7.43 -17.82
CA CYS A 38 -18.84 6.01 -17.78
C CYS A 38 -19.98 5.34 -18.54
N ASN A 39 -19.65 4.55 -19.57
CA ASN A 39 -20.61 3.72 -20.31
C ASN A 39 -21.17 2.56 -19.46
N GLU A 40 -20.84 2.48 -18.19
CA GLU A 40 -21.29 1.41 -17.30
C GLU A 40 -22.58 1.81 -16.59
N SER A 41 -23.48 0.86 -16.44
CA SER A 41 -24.73 1.04 -15.70
C SER A 41 -24.43 1.36 -14.24
N VAL A 42 -24.72 2.60 -13.84
CA VAL A 42 -24.63 3.00 -12.45
C VAL A 42 -25.82 2.41 -11.70
N THR A 43 -25.57 1.47 -10.80
CA THR A 43 -26.60 0.93 -9.93
C THR A 43 -26.77 1.82 -8.70
N VAL A 44 -27.99 2.22 -8.42
CA VAL A 44 -28.33 2.84 -7.13
C VAL A 44 -28.65 1.71 -6.16
N PRO A 45 -28.01 1.61 -5.00
CA PRO A 45 -28.34 0.58 -4.03
C PRO A 45 -29.81 0.72 -3.64
N THR A 46 -30.57 -0.37 -3.78
CA THR A 46 -31.92 -0.48 -3.21
C THR A 46 -31.77 -0.74 -1.71
N GLY A 47 -31.97 0.31 -0.91
CA GLY A 47 -31.91 0.23 0.56
C GLY A 47 -30.90 1.18 1.20
N ASN A 48 -30.96 1.31 2.51
CA ASN A 48 -30.05 2.11 3.36
C ASN A 48 -28.63 1.52 3.46
N THR A 49 -28.08 0.99 2.41
CA THR A 49 -26.68 0.50 2.41
C THR A 49 -25.75 1.70 2.42
N LEU A 50 -25.51 2.21 3.61
CA LEU A 50 -24.43 3.16 3.85
C LEU A 50 -23.12 2.39 3.69
N TYR A 51 -22.35 2.70 2.67
CA TYR A 51 -20.95 2.25 2.58
C TYR A 51 -20.16 2.99 3.67
N LYS A 52 -20.23 2.46 4.90
CA LYS A 52 -19.53 3.03 6.06
C LYS A 52 -18.03 2.79 6.00
N HIS A 53 -17.62 1.78 5.25
CA HIS A 53 -16.22 1.37 5.14
C HIS A 53 -15.89 1.15 3.67
N VAL A 54 -14.78 1.73 3.26
CA VAL A 54 -14.17 1.52 1.96
C VAL A 54 -12.76 0.98 2.16
N ASP A 55 -12.34 0.06 1.31
CA ASP A 55 -10.98 -0.47 1.37
C ASP A 55 -9.96 0.58 0.91
N ILE A 56 -10.32 1.38 -0.09
CA ILE A 56 -9.47 2.40 -0.70
C ILE A 56 -10.22 3.73 -0.78
N GLU A 57 -9.66 4.74 -0.14
CA GLU A 57 -10.12 6.13 -0.23
C GLU A 57 -9.24 6.90 -1.21
N ILE A 58 -9.85 7.44 -2.27
CA ILE A 58 -9.16 8.30 -3.23
C ILE A 58 -9.45 9.74 -2.88
N SER A 59 -8.41 10.53 -2.64
CA SER A 59 -8.51 11.93 -2.23
C SER A 59 -7.62 12.85 -3.07
N ASN A 60 -7.95 14.14 -3.07
CA ASN A 60 -7.14 15.15 -3.76
C ASN A 60 -5.88 15.56 -2.97
N GLN A 61 -5.78 15.17 -1.71
CA GLN A 61 -4.71 15.61 -0.81
C GLN A 61 -4.09 14.45 -0.06
N GLY A 62 -2.88 14.67 0.44
CA GLY A 62 -2.18 13.74 1.29
C GLY A 62 -1.18 12.84 0.55
N ALA A 63 -0.48 12.03 1.32
CA ALA A 63 0.43 11.02 0.82
C ALA A 63 -0.27 9.66 0.75
N ARG A 64 0.21 8.80 -0.13
CA ARG A 64 -0.19 7.40 -0.17
C ARG A 64 0.24 6.71 1.12
N HIS A 65 -0.70 6.09 1.81
CA HIS A 65 -0.43 5.28 2.99
C HIS A 65 -1.61 4.38 3.35
N VAL A 66 -1.34 3.36 4.14
CA VAL A 66 -2.34 2.54 4.79
C VAL A 66 -2.48 3.00 6.24
N VAL A 67 -3.72 3.18 6.70
CA VAL A 67 -3.99 3.30 8.13
C VAL A 67 -3.88 1.90 8.71
N GLN A 68 -2.74 1.63 9.35
CA GLN A 68 -2.36 0.30 9.83
C GLN A 68 -3.23 -0.17 10.99
N GLY A 69 -3.34 -1.50 11.12
CA GLY A 69 -3.84 -2.15 12.34
C GLY A 69 -2.84 -2.03 13.50
N ALA A 70 -3.23 -2.53 14.66
CA ALA A 70 -2.45 -2.38 15.89
C ALA A 70 -1.19 -3.26 15.92
N GLU A 71 -1.20 -4.41 15.23
CA GLU A 71 -0.16 -5.43 15.34
C GLU A 71 0.20 -6.03 13.98
N CYS A 72 1.39 -6.62 13.90
CA CYS A 72 1.85 -7.35 12.73
C CYS A 72 0.91 -8.53 12.40
N GLY A 73 0.53 -8.65 11.13
CA GLY A 73 -0.42 -9.65 10.67
C GLY A 73 -1.90 -9.28 10.86
N GLN A 74 -2.19 -8.12 11.46
CA GLN A 74 -3.56 -7.62 11.58
C GLN A 74 -3.90 -6.69 10.41
N PRO A 75 -5.08 -6.82 9.81
CA PRO A 75 -5.47 -5.99 8.68
C PRO A 75 -5.51 -4.51 9.06
N GLY A 76 -5.18 -3.66 8.08
CA GLY A 76 -5.34 -2.21 8.19
C GLY A 76 -6.80 -1.78 8.10
N HIS A 77 -7.04 -0.49 8.29
CA HIS A 77 -8.41 0.07 8.29
C HIS A 77 -8.81 0.61 6.92
N VAL A 78 -7.90 1.27 6.21
CA VAL A 78 -8.16 1.88 4.91
C VAL A 78 -6.83 2.20 4.19
N ILE A 79 -6.84 2.09 2.88
CA ILE A 79 -5.76 2.59 2.02
C ILE A 79 -6.13 3.99 1.57
N LYS A 80 -5.32 4.99 1.89
CA LYS A 80 -5.46 6.36 1.37
C LYS A 80 -4.58 6.53 0.13
N PHE A 81 -5.21 6.89 -0.98
CA PHE A 81 -4.54 6.97 -2.27
C PHE A 81 -4.77 8.35 -2.91
N PRO A 82 -3.73 9.18 -3.11
CA PRO A 82 -3.91 10.49 -3.73
C PRO A 82 -4.20 10.35 -5.23
N VAL A 83 -5.16 11.11 -5.73
CA VAL A 83 -5.55 11.10 -7.15
C VAL A 83 -4.37 11.44 -8.06
N THR A 84 -3.43 12.26 -7.59
CA THR A 84 -2.22 12.64 -8.32
C THR A 84 -1.36 11.43 -8.72
N HIS A 85 -1.34 10.37 -7.91
CA HIS A 85 -0.64 9.13 -8.26
C HIS A 85 -1.34 8.36 -9.39
N LEU A 86 -2.66 8.47 -9.50
CA LEU A 86 -3.42 7.83 -10.57
C LEU A 86 -3.26 8.55 -11.92
N LEU A 87 -3.03 9.86 -11.88
CA LEU A 87 -2.87 10.71 -13.05
C LEU A 87 -1.41 10.83 -13.49
N ASP A 88 -0.46 10.43 -12.68
CA ASP A 88 0.97 10.48 -13.00
C ASP A 88 1.32 9.46 -14.09
N VAL A 89 1.56 9.95 -15.30
CA VAL A 89 1.89 9.10 -16.47
C VAL A 89 3.17 8.28 -16.26
N HIS A 90 4.12 8.79 -15.48
CA HIS A 90 5.36 8.08 -15.19
C HIS A 90 5.15 6.90 -14.24
N LYS A 91 4.12 6.96 -13.41
CA LYS A 91 3.78 5.90 -12.46
C LYS A 91 2.80 4.87 -13.02
N GLN A 92 2.18 5.12 -14.17
CA GLN A 92 1.14 4.22 -14.72
C GLN A 92 1.62 2.79 -14.89
N LYS A 93 2.87 2.59 -15.31
CA LYS A 93 3.46 1.26 -15.49
C LYS A 93 3.60 0.48 -14.18
N VAL A 94 3.87 1.18 -13.08
CA VAL A 94 4.10 0.58 -11.76
C VAL A 94 2.91 0.70 -10.82
N LEU A 95 1.78 1.28 -11.27
CA LEU A 95 0.57 1.40 -10.45
C LEU A 95 0.05 0.06 -9.92
N GLY A 96 0.30 -1.03 -10.66
CA GLY A 96 -0.02 -2.38 -10.21
C GLY A 96 0.78 -2.79 -8.98
N ASN A 97 2.10 -2.58 -9.02
CA ASN A 97 3.00 -2.87 -7.90
C ASN A 97 2.67 -2.00 -6.69
N ILE A 98 2.44 -0.71 -6.93
CA ILE A 98 2.06 0.26 -5.90
C ILE A 98 0.76 -0.17 -5.20
N LEU A 99 -0.26 -0.56 -5.97
CA LEU A 99 -1.51 -1.06 -5.40
C LEU A 99 -1.28 -2.33 -4.56
N VAL A 100 -0.50 -3.28 -5.06
CA VAL A 100 -0.24 -4.54 -4.36
C VAL A 100 0.59 -4.32 -3.10
N SER A 101 1.54 -3.40 -3.10
CA SER A 101 2.28 -2.99 -1.90
C SER A 101 1.33 -2.44 -0.82
N GLU A 102 0.42 -1.52 -1.17
CA GLU A 102 -0.53 -0.97 -0.20
C GLU A 102 -1.59 -2.01 0.20
N TRP A 103 -2.05 -2.84 -0.74
CA TRP A 103 -2.98 -3.93 -0.46
C TRP A 103 -2.41 -4.94 0.52
N SER A 104 -1.14 -5.32 0.38
CA SER A 104 -0.49 -6.24 1.31
C SER A 104 -0.45 -5.71 2.74
N LYS A 105 -0.17 -4.41 2.90
CA LYS A 105 -0.20 -3.76 4.21
C LYS A 105 -1.61 -3.71 4.78
N TYR A 106 -2.61 -3.42 3.94
CA TYR A 106 -4.02 -3.36 4.33
C TYR A 106 -4.60 -4.73 4.65
N ARG A 107 -4.43 -5.71 3.74
CA ARG A 107 -5.08 -7.01 3.85
C ARG A 107 -4.36 -7.97 4.78
N TYR A 108 -3.03 -7.99 4.71
CA TYR A 108 -2.20 -8.98 5.40
C TYR A 108 -1.47 -8.41 6.62
N GLY A 109 -1.64 -7.13 6.92
CA GLY A 109 -1.03 -6.49 8.09
C GLY A 109 0.50 -6.50 8.08
N VAL A 110 1.11 -6.50 6.91
CA VAL A 110 2.55 -6.35 6.76
C VAL A 110 2.94 -4.87 6.75
N TYR A 111 4.23 -4.58 6.91
CA TYR A 111 4.73 -3.21 6.97
C TYR A 111 5.69 -2.89 5.81
N GLN A 112 6.14 -1.62 5.81
CA GLN A 112 7.18 -1.16 4.90
C GLN A 112 8.50 -1.88 5.20
N GLU A 113 9.18 -2.32 4.14
CA GLU A 113 10.45 -3.04 4.25
C GLU A 113 11.67 -2.12 4.11
N LEU A 114 11.47 -0.84 3.80
CA LEU A 114 12.53 0.19 3.83
C LEU A 114 12.66 0.81 5.22
N GLY A 115 13.82 1.42 5.47
CA GLY A 115 14.02 2.28 6.60
C GLY A 115 13.80 3.76 6.27
N TYR A 116 13.95 4.63 7.26
CA TYR A 116 13.74 6.07 7.15
C TYR A 116 15.03 6.84 7.38
N ALA A 117 15.25 7.90 6.60
CA ALA A 117 16.41 8.76 6.72
C ALA A 117 16.44 9.46 8.08
N GLY A 118 17.53 9.30 8.82
CA GLY A 118 17.72 9.89 10.14
C GLY A 118 16.96 9.23 11.28
N ASP A 119 16.23 8.15 11.03
CA ASP A 119 15.58 7.36 12.08
C ASP A 119 16.59 6.41 12.71
N SER A 120 16.61 6.35 14.05
CA SER A 120 17.55 5.51 14.79
C SER A 120 17.01 4.09 15.03
N LEU A 121 15.69 3.90 14.98
CA LEU A 121 15.04 2.61 15.18
C LEU A 121 14.89 1.85 13.87
N TYR A 122 14.57 2.58 12.81
CA TYR A 122 14.39 2.06 11.46
C TYR A 122 15.28 2.81 10.46
N PRO A 123 16.62 2.74 10.61
CA PRO A 123 17.52 3.47 9.73
C PRO A 123 17.40 2.97 8.29
N ASN A 124 17.54 3.88 7.34
CA ASN A 124 17.47 3.53 5.93
C ASN A 124 18.76 2.90 5.37
N TYR A 125 19.74 2.63 6.23
CA TYR A 125 20.97 1.91 5.90
C TYR A 125 21.36 0.95 7.03
N TYR A 126 22.17 -0.02 6.70
CA TYR A 126 22.86 -0.88 7.67
C TYR A 126 24.25 -1.27 7.14
N TYR A 127 25.06 -1.85 8.02
CA TYR A 127 26.38 -2.33 7.64
C TYR A 127 26.31 -3.82 7.27
N ASN A 128 26.74 -4.14 6.05
CA ASN A 128 26.97 -5.50 5.61
C ASN A 128 28.45 -5.64 5.25
N GLU A 129 29.19 -6.49 5.96
CA GLU A 129 30.64 -6.71 5.77
C GLU A 129 31.44 -5.38 5.65
N ASN A 130 31.20 -4.41 6.53
CA ASN A 130 31.77 -3.06 6.56
C ASN A 130 31.34 -2.13 5.40
N GLN A 131 30.41 -2.54 4.57
CA GLN A 131 29.81 -1.66 3.56
C GLN A 131 28.47 -1.08 4.04
N VAL A 132 28.25 0.18 3.77
CA VAL A 132 26.96 0.83 4.00
C VAL A 132 26.02 0.47 2.87
N VAL A 133 24.97 -0.29 3.17
CA VAL A 133 23.96 -0.73 2.22
C VAL A 133 22.59 -0.22 2.62
N PRO A 134 21.68 0.03 1.65
CA PRO A 134 20.33 0.48 1.95
C PRO A 134 19.53 -0.61 2.69
N THR A 135 18.74 -0.18 3.67
CA THR A 135 17.77 -1.06 4.34
C THR A 135 16.64 -1.42 3.38
N GLY A 136 16.36 -2.70 3.28
CA GLY A 136 15.32 -3.27 2.45
C GLY A 136 15.77 -4.57 1.81
N PRO A 137 14.88 -5.57 1.70
CA PRO A 137 15.22 -6.84 1.06
C PRO A 137 15.36 -6.67 -0.45
N SER A 138 16.36 -7.33 -1.00
CA SER A 138 16.63 -7.35 -2.44
C SER A 138 17.31 -8.67 -2.81
N ASN A 139 16.86 -9.33 -3.87
CA ASN A 139 17.47 -10.58 -4.34
C ASN A 139 18.79 -10.38 -5.09
N THR A 140 19.17 -9.14 -5.34
CA THR A 140 20.43 -8.76 -5.97
C THR A 140 21.01 -7.51 -5.31
N LEU A 141 22.30 -7.27 -5.48
CA LEU A 141 22.91 -6.02 -5.04
C LEU A 141 22.29 -4.85 -5.80
N LEU A 142 21.79 -3.87 -5.06
CA LEU A 142 21.21 -2.66 -5.65
C LEU A 142 22.30 -1.76 -6.20
N THR A 143 22.16 -1.34 -7.45
CA THR A 143 23.00 -0.30 -8.04
C THR A 143 22.32 1.05 -7.83
N GLY A 144 23.05 2.02 -7.30
CA GLY A 144 22.48 3.34 -7.01
C GLY A 144 23.44 4.21 -6.22
N SER A 145 22.94 5.33 -5.75
CA SER A 145 23.72 6.30 -4.98
C SER A 145 22.89 6.93 -3.86
N TRP A 146 23.60 7.36 -2.81
CA TRP A 146 23.03 8.11 -1.70
C TRP A 146 22.94 9.60 -2.07
N ARG A 147 21.73 10.18 -2.01
CA ARG A 147 21.46 11.57 -2.35
C ARG A 147 20.46 12.19 -1.39
N PHE A 148 20.49 13.52 -1.27
CA PHE A 148 19.40 14.24 -0.63
C PHE A 148 18.11 14.12 -1.44
N GLU A 149 16.98 14.13 -0.74
CA GLU A 149 15.67 14.04 -1.38
C GLU A 149 15.49 15.13 -2.46
N ASN A 150 14.99 14.72 -3.62
CA ASN A 150 14.79 15.59 -4.79
C ASN A 150 16.05 16.35 -5.26
N SER A 151 17.24 15.81 -5.02
CA SER A 151 18.53 16.42 -5.37
C SER A 151 19.45 15.43 -6.07
N SER A 152 20.33 15.93 -6.95
CA SER A 152 21.44 15.17 -7.51
C SER A 152 22.69 15.17 -6.62
N VAL A 153 22.67 15.90 -5.51
CA VAL A 153 23.81 16.03 -4.61
C VAL A 153 23.96 14.78 -3.76
N GLY A 154 25.14 14.18 -3.82
CA GLY A 154 25.51 13.01 -3.00
C GLY A 154 25.56 13.37 -1.51
N CYS A 155 25.27 12.38 -0.67
CA CYS A 155 25.31 12.54 0.78
C CYS A 155 25.76 11.24 1.47
N ASP A 156 26.10 11.36 2.75
CA ASP A 156 26.46 10.23 3.61
C ASP A 156 25.27 9.91 4.55
N PRO A 157 24.65 8.73 4.45
CA PRO A 157 23.52 8.36 5.29
C PRO A 157 23.94 8.11 6.76
N THR A 158 25.23 7.88 7.03
CA THR A 158 25.73 7.56 8.38
C THR A 158 25.85 8.79 9.27
N LEU A 159 25.82 9.99 8.71
CA LEU A 159 25.88 11.24 9.47
C LEU A 159 24.61 11.44 10.29
N LYS A 160 24.76 11.78 11.55
CA LYS A 160 23.64 12.00 12.48
C LYS A 160 22.68 13.05 11.93
N GLY A 161 21.38 12.69 11.82
CA GLY A 161 20.34 13.57 11.30
C GLY A 161 20.37 13.75 9.77
N SER A 162 21.14 12.94 9.06
CA SER A 162 21.19 12.93 7.61
C SER A 162 19.80 12.67 7.02
N LYS A 163 19.40 13.47 6.03
CA LYS A 163 18.19 13.24 5.21
C LYS A 163 18.56 12.60 3.87
N CYS A 164 19.51 11.70 3.92
CA CYS A 164 20.05 10.97 2.79
C CYS A 164 19.12 9.83 2.40
N HIS A 165 18.80 9.69 1.12
CA HIS A 165 18.01 8.59 0.58
C HIS A 165 18.82 7.81 -0.45
N TYR A 166 18.63 6.50 -0.52
CA TYR A 166 19.24 5.69 -1.55
C TYR A 166 18.40 5.73 -2.82
N HIS A 167 18.97 6.22 -3.88
CA HIS A 167 18.35 6.26 -5.21
C HIS A 167 18.85 5.09 -6.03
N VAL A 168 17.94 4.17 -6.34
CA VAL A 168 18.24 3.03 -7.22
C VAL A 168 18.39 3.54 -8.66
N GLU A 169 19.50 3.22 -9.32
CA GLU A 169 19.85 3.71 -10.65
C GLU A 169 20.11 2.57 -11.63
N GLY A 170 19.95 2.89 -12.92
CA GLY A 170 20.27 1.99 -14.01
C GLY A 170 19.29 0.83 -14.19
N PRO A 171 19.55 -0.04 -15.17
CA PRO A 171 18.77 -1.24 -15.37
C PRO A 171 19.07 -2.21 -14.22
N ASN A 172 18.14 -2.32 -13.26
CA ASN A 172 18.23 -3.31 -12.19
C ASN A 172 17.89 -4.71 -12.74
N ASN A 173 18.73 -5.18 -13.69
CA ASN A 173 18.58 -6.48 -14.29
C ASN A 173 18.73 -7.56 -13.22
N GLY A 174 17.69 -8.35 -13.06
CA GLY A 174 17.65 -9.39 -12.04
C GLY A 174 17.01 -9.00 -10.70
N LEU A 175 16.75 -7.70 -10.46
CA LEU A 175 15.96 -7.30 -9.29
C LEU A 175 14.49 -7.68 -9.50
N LYS A 176 13.98 -8.60 -8.68
CA LYS A 176 12.62 -9.14 -8.77
C LYS A 176 11.80 -8.91 -7.51
N CYS A 177 12.43 -8.62 -6.38
CA CYS A 177 11.80 -8.38 -5.09
C CYS A 177 12.52 -7.27 -4.30
N SER A 178 11.88 -6.59 -3.35
CA SER A 178 10.55 -6.81 -2.84
C SER A 178 9.57 -5.72 -3.26
N ILE A 179 8.31 -6.10 -3.47
CA ILE A 179 7.23 -5.14 -3.80
C ILE A 179 7.06 -4.10 -2.69
N ASN A 180 7.23 -4.45 -1.42
CA ASN A 180 7.07 -3.50 -0.31
C ASN A 180 8.31 -2.61 -0.08
N ALA A 181 9.44 -2.94 -0.73
CA ALA A 181 10.62 -2.08 -0.72
C ALA A 181 10.68 -1.16 -1.95
N HIS A 182 10.41 -1.71 -3.13
CA HIS A 182 10.64 -1.04 -4.41
C HIS A 182 9.44 -1.14 -5.36
N PRO A 183 8.23 -0.70 -4.96
CA PRO A 183 7.04 -0.80 -5.81
C PRO A 183 7.11 0.07 -7.06
N GLU A 184 8.01 1.08 -7.09
CA GLU A 184 8.23 1.97 -8.22
C GLU A 184 9.12 1.36 -9.32
N LEU A 185 9.64 0.15 -9.13
CA LEU A 185 10.47 -0.52 -10.13
C LEU A 185 9.67 -1.56 -10.92
N GLU A 186 9.66 -1.42 -12.26
CA GLU A 186 8.92 -2.32 -13.16
C GLU A 186 9.42 -3.78 -13.10
N SER A 187 10.69 -3.98 -12.77
CA SER A 187 11.30 -5.31 -12.68
C SER A 187 10.86 -6.09 -11.45
N VAL A 188 10.35 -5.42 -10.42
CA VAL A 188 9.93 -6.02 -9.16
C VAL A 188 8.54 -6.63 -9.32
N THR A 189 8.38 -7.92 -9.06
CA THR A 189 7.16 -8.67 -9.34
C THR A 189 6.65 -9.49 -8.15
N HIS A 190 7.44 -9.63 -7.08
CA HIS A 190 7.06 -10.42 -5.90
C HIS A 190 7.74 -9.89 -4.63
N TRP A 191 7.37 -10.42 -3.48
CA TRP A 191 8.05 -10.17 -2.21
C TRP A 191 9.28 -11.07 -2.08
N CYS A 192 10.30 -10.59 -1.39
CA CYS A 192 11.48 -11.40 -1.14
C CYS A 192 11.20 -12.55 -0.16
N ASP A 193 11.91 -13.64 -0.33
CA ASP A 193 11.87 -14.77 0.58
C ASP A 193 12.59 -14.44 1.91
N GLN A 194 12.28 -15.18 2.97
CA GLN A 194 12.78 -14.97 4.34
C GLN A 194 14.31 -15.00 4.47
N LYS A 195 15.01 -15.65 3.52
CA LYS A 195 16.46 -15.78 3.53
C LYS A 195 17.23 -14.52 3.14
N VAL A 196 16.54 -13.51 2.67
CA VAL A 196 17.17 -12.28 2.17
C VAL A 196 17.40 -11.31 3.33
N SER A 197 18.66 -10.91 3.54
CA SER A 197 19.01 -9.89 4.54
C SER A 197 18.37 -8.55 4.16
N SER A 198 17.76 -7.88 5.13
CA SER A 198 17.00 -6.64 4.88
C SER A 198 17.42 -5.46 5.77
N GLY A 199 18.26 -5.68 6.78
CA GLY A 199 18.50 -4.67 7.81
C GLY A 199 17.27 -4.38 8.69
N PRO A 200 17.36 -3.43 9.60
CA PRO A 200 16.31 -3.09 10.55
C PRO A 200 15.23 -2.19 9.91
N SER A 201 14.27 -2.79 9.24
CA SER A 201 13.08 -2.11 8.71
C SER A 201 11.90 -2.18 9.67
N VAL A 202 10.84 -1.40 9.41
CA VAL A 202 9.60 -1.47 10.19
C VAL A 202 9.04 -2.90 10.17
N GLN A 203 9.05 -3.55 9.01
CA GLN A 203 8.64 -4.95 8.86
C GLN A 203 9.46 -5.88 9.74
N SER A 204 10.79 -5.81 9.67
CA SER A 204 11.65 -6.74 10.41
C SER A 204 11.55 -6.57 11.93
N VAL A 205 11.40 -5.34 12.41
CA VAL A 205 11.32 -5.04 13.84
C VAL A 205 9.95 -5.38 14.41
N LEU A 206 8.87 -4.85 13.83
CA LEU A 206 7.52 -5.04 14.36
C LEU A 206 7.00 -6.46 14.14
N CYS A 207 7.47 -7.14 13.10
CA CYS A 207 7.09 -8.52 12.81
C CYS A 207 8.10 -9.55 13.33
N GLN A 208 9.02 -9.15 14.22
CA GLN A 208 9.98 -10.06 14.87
C GLN A 208 10.81 -10.89 13.86
N GLY A 209 11.29 -10.25 12.80
CA GLY A 209 12.07 -10.89 11.74
C GLY A 209 11.28 -11.74 10.74
N ARG A 210 9.95 -11.84 10.88
CA ARG A 210 9.13 -12.55 9.90
C ARG A 210 9.05 -11.78 8.58
N SER A 211 9.28 -12.47 7.48
CA SER A 211 9.18 -11.88 6.14
C SER A 211 7.72 -11.62 5.74
N VAL A 212 7.54 -10.77 4.73
CA VAL A 212 6.22 -10.51 4.14
C VAL A 212 5.62 -11.79 3.57
N THR A 213 6.40 -12.60 2.87
CA THR A 213 5.95 -13.90 2.32
C THR A 213 5.48 -14.86 3.39
N HIS A 214 6.19 -14.92 4.52
CA HIS A 214 5.79 -15.77 5.64
C HIS A 214 4.42 -15.37 6.20
N LEU A 215 4.22 -14.09 6.50
CA LEU A 215 2.95 -13.58 7.02
C LEU A 215 1.78 -13.79 6.05
N ILE A 216 2.02 -13.55 4.76
CA ILE A 216 1.00 -13.77 3.74
C ILE A 216 0.63 -15.25 3.66
N SER A 217 1.60 -16.18 3.71
CA SER A 217 1.33 -17.61 3.63
C SER A 217 0.49 -18.15 4.80
N GLU A 218 0.59 -17.51 5.97
CA GLU A 218 -0.21 -17.86 7.15
C GLU A 218 -1.61 -17.24 7.17
N HIS A 219 -1.89 -16.30 6.25
CA HIS A 219 -3.17 -15.60 6.23
C HIS A 219 -4.31 -16.54 5.82
N SER A 220 -5.51 -16.30 6.37
CA SER A 220 -6.72 -17.11 6.12
C SER A 220 -7.13 -17.21 4.65
N ASP A 221 -6.73 -16.26 3.80
CA ASP A 221 -6.98 -16.33 2.37
C ASP A 221 -6.29 -17.54 1.71
N PHE A 222 -5.24 -18.07 2.34
CA PHE A 222 -4.43 -19.19 1.83
C PHE A 222 -4.50 -20.46 2.70
N ALA A 223 -5.12 -20.39 3.88
CA ALA A 223 -5.20 -21.48 4.84
C ALA A 223 -5.77 -22.80 4.28
N PRO A 224 -6.79 -22.80 3.39
CA PRO A 224 -7.33 -24.04 2.82
C PRO A 224 -6.33 -24.82 1.95
N TYR A 225 -5.26 -24.17 1.51
CA TYR A 225 -4.31 -24.70 0.53
C TYR A 225 -2.96 -25.07 1.15
N SER A 226 -2.75 -24.79 2.42
CA SER A 226 -1.48 -25.05 3.13
C SER A 226 -1.15 -26.53 3.33
N GLY A 227 -2.08 -27.45 3.03
CA GLY A 227 -1.92 -28.90 3.16
C GLY A 227 -1.61 -29.67 1.87
N LEU A 228 -1.66 -29.03 0.73
CA LEU A 228 -1.38 -29.65 -0.58
C LEU A 228 0.06 -29.30 -0.97
N GLY A 229 1.00 -30.09 -0.47
CA GLY A 229 2.40 -30.05 -0.92
C GLY A 229 2.49 -30.45 -2.39
N SER A 230 2.29 -29.50 -3.30
CA SER A 230 2.61 -29.66 -4.71
C SER A 230 3.87 -28.84 -5.01
N GLU A 231 4.89 -29.52 -5.51
CA GLU A 231 6.04 -28.90 -6.13
C GLU A 231 5.59 -27.82 -7.13
N PRO A 232 6.29 -26.65 -7.21
CA PRO A 232 5.99 -25.65 -8.21
C PRO A 232 6.10 -26.30 -9.58
N THR A 233 5.01 -26.45 -10.29
CA THR A 233 5.02 -26.96 -11.67
C THR A 233 5.57 -25.86 -12.56
N GLU A 234 6.79 -26.02 -13.04
CA GLU A 234 7.53 -25.10 -13.91
C GLU A 234 6.85 -24.77 -15.26
N ASN A 235 5.73 -25.38 -15.58
CA ASN A 235 5.04 -25.25 -16.86
C ASN A 235 3.54 -25.04 -16.75
N VAL A 236 3.10 -24.10 -15.91
CA VAL A 236 1.72 -23.65 -15.98
C VAL A 236 1.59 -22.72 -17.20
N PRO A 237 0.75 -23.07 -18.21
CA PRO A 237 0.49 -22.15 -19.30
C PRO A 237 0.00 -20.81 -18.73
N PRO A 238 0.25 -19.66 -19.42
CA PRO A 238 -0.19 -18.38 -18.93
C PRO A 238 -1.70 -18.43 -18.65
N VAL A 239 -2.06 -18.51 -17.39
CA VAL A 239 -3.46 -18.51 -16.96
C VAL A 239 -4.04 -17.18 -17.41
N LEU A 240 -5.01 -17.23 -18.29
CA LEU A 240 -5.81 -16.06 -18.64
C LEU A 240 -6.57 -15.67 -17.37
N LEU A 241 -6.00 -14.72 -16.63
CA LEU A 241 -6.66 -14.18 -15.44
C LEU A 241 -8.03 -13.63 -15.84
N PRO A 242 -9.09 -13.92 -15.09
CA PRO A 242 -10.38 -13.31 -15.31
C PRO A 242 -10.24 -11.78 -15.30
N GLN A 243 -10.94 -11.10 -16.20
CA GLN A 243 -10.98 -9.66 -16.19
C GLN A 243 -11.62 -9.16 -14.90
N VAL A 244 -11.01 -8.13 -14.31
CA VAL A 244 -11.58 -7.47 -13.14
C VAL A 244 -12.91 -6.84 -13.53
N LYS A 245 -13.98 -7.21 -12.85
CA LYS A 245 -15.31 -6.62 -13.04
C LYS A 245 -15.40 -5.32 -12.26
N PHE A 246 -15.98 -4.29 -12.89
CA PHE A 246 -16.22 -3.02 -12.22
C PHE A 246 -17.72 -2.82 -12.05
N ALA A 247 -18.11 -2.34 -10.87
CA ALA A 247 -19.45 -1.86 -10.59
C ALA A 247 -19.33 -0.43 -10.05
N VAL A 248 -20.20 0.46 -10.53
CA VAL A 248 -20.26 1.84 -10.03
C VAL A 248 -21.56 2.02 -9.24
N VAL A 249 -21.40 2.50 -8.01
CA VAL A 249 -22.52 2.69 -7.09
C VAL A 249 -22.56 4.14 -6.64
N ARG A 250 -23.72 4.79 -6.74
CA ARG A 250 -23.96 6.11 -6.19
C ARG A 250 -24.50 6.02 -4.78
N VAL A 251 -23.90 6.78 -3.88
CA VAL A 251 -24.34 6.85 -2.49
C VAL A 251 -24.86 8.25 -2.17
N PRO A 252 -25.98 8.36 -1.46
CA PRO A 252 -26.49 9.64 -1.03
C PRO A 252 -25.51 10.30 -0.07
N GLN A 253 -25.44 11.62 -0.13
CA GLN A 253 -24.67 12.37 0.85
C GLN A 253 -25.21 12.12 2.26
N PRO A 254 -24.32 11.86 3.23
CA PRO A 254 -24.75 11.77 4.62
C PRO A 254 -25.33 13.13 5.05
N LYS A 255 -26.55 13.11 5.57
CA LYS A 255 -27.16 14.30 6.18
C LYS A 255 -26.78 14.31 7.66
N TYR A 256 -26.05 15.34 8.07
CA TYR A 256 -25.69 15.54 9.46
C TYR A 256 -26.67 16.50 10.12
N VAL A 257 -27.23 16.13 11.24
CA VAL A 257 -27.99 17.01 12.10
C VAL A 257 -27.12 17.31 13.32
N LEU A 258 -26.70 18.56 13.44
CA LEU A 258 -25.93 19.03 14.58
C LEU A 258 -26.90 19.58 15.62
N VAL A 259 -27.00 18.91 16.75
CA VAL A 259 -27.74 19.41 17.92
C VAL A 259 -26.73 20.02 18.87
N ILE A 260 -26.82 21.32 19.07
CA ILE A 260 -25.87 22.08 19.88
C ILE A 260 -26.59 22.64 21.09
N GLU A 261 -26.08 22.33 22.27
CA GLU A 261 -26.52 22.99 23.50
C GLU A 261 -26.03 24.45 23.51
N THR A 262 -26.95 25.39 23.74
CA THR A 262 -26.67 26.83 23.79
C THR A 262 -26.81 27.43 25.18
N SER A 263 -26.81 26.60 26.25
CA SER A 263 -26.91 27.08 27.62
C SER A 263 -25.69 27.88 28.06
N ALA A 264 -25.82 28.65 29.13
CA ALA A 264 -24.75 29.44 29.72
C ALA A 264 -23.51 28.61 30.07
N ARG A 265 -23.66 27.28 30.26
CA ARG A 265 -22.52 26.36 30.52
C ARG A 265 -21.58 26.25 29.33
N MET A 266 -22.04 26.54 28.14
CA MET A 266 -21.24 26.45 26.91
C MET A 266 -20.37 27.67 26.65
N VAL A 267 -20.51 28.75 27.39
CA VAL A 267 -19.77 30.03 27.15
C VAL A 267 -18.28 29.81 27.12
N GLY A 268 -17.72 29.03 28.06
CA GLY A 268 -16.27 28.78 28.15
C GLY A 268 -15.70 27.88 27.05
N VAL A 269 -16.54 27.06 26.40
CA VAL A 269 -16.10 26.07 25.39
C VAL A 269 -16.58 26.39 23.97
N TRP A 270 -17.37 27.46 23.81
CA TRP A 270 -18.02 27.80 22.54
C TRP A 270 -17.03 27.99 21.37
N GLN A 271 -15.88 28.58 21.63
CA GLN A 271 -14.87 28.74 20.58
C GLN A 271 -14.36 27.39 20.04
N TRP A 272 -14.20 26.41 20.89
CA TRP A 272 -13.76 25.07 20.53
C TRP A 272 -14.84 24.34 19.73
N VAL A 273 -16.11 24.43 20.18
CA VAL A 273 -17.25 23.85 19.47
C VAL A 273 -17.38 24.45 18.09
N ARG A 274 -17.32 25.78 17.95
CA ARG A 274 -17.34 26.46 16.66
C ARG A 274 -16.22 25.99 15.73
N LYS A 275 -15.00 25.85 16.25
CA LYS A 275 -13.85 25.36 15.45
C LYS A 275 -14.07 23.93 14.99
N ALA A 276 -14.59 23.08 15.86
CA ALA A 276 -14.91 21.69 15.51
C ALA A 276 -15.98 21.60 14.42
N ILE A 277 -17.04 22.40 14.52
CA ILE A 277 -18.11 22.47 13.51
C ILE A 277 -17.57 22.93 12.14
N VAL A 278 -16.76 23.99 12.13
CA VAL A 278 -16.15 24.50 10.88
C VAL A 278 -15.26 23.44 10.23
N ASN A 279 -14.53 22.66 11.03
CA ASN A 279 -13.70 21.56 10.51
C ASN A 279 -14.51 20.35 10.04
N LEU A 280 -15.73 20.15 10.57
CA LEU A 280 -16.63 19.07 10.17
C LEU A 280 -17.35 19.38 8.83
N ILE A 281 -17.58 20.67 8.54
CA ILE A 281 -18.33 21.12 7.36
C ILE A 281 -17.39 21.35 6.14
N ARG A 282 -16.10 21.46 6.36
CA ARG A 282 -15.08 21.54 5.30
C ARG A 282 -14.66 20.16 4.82
#